data_2d5cd8b88214387060720f7b1b7a4775
#
_entry.id   2d5cd8b88214387060720f7b1b7a4775
#
_cell.length_a   1.000
_cell.length_b   1.000
_cell.length_c   1.000
_cell.angle_alpha   90.00
_cell.angle_beta   90.00
_cell.angle_gamma   90.00
#
_symmetry.space_group_name_H-M   'P 1'
#
loop_
_entity.id
_entity.type
_entity.pdbx_description
1 polymer ?
#
loop_
_entity_poly.entity_id
_entity_poly.type
_entity_poly.pdbx_seq_one_letter_code
_entity_poly.pdbx_strand_id
1 'polypeptide(L)'
;LISVMFANNEIGTIEPIAEIGKIAHDHGVLFHTDAVQAFGHIPIDVEEMNIDMLSASGHKINGPKGIGVMYIRKGVKIRSFIHGGAQERKRRAGTHNVPGIVGIGTAAKLAKENMEERSAKEIALRDHLIERVLKEIPYTRLNGHRTDRLPNNANFCFRFIEGESMLILLDQAGICGSSGSACTSGSLDPSHVLLAIGLPHEIAHGSLRLTLSEKNTMEEIDYTVDELKKIIERLRGMSPLYEDFVKKQNK
;
A
#
# COMPACT_ATOMS: atom_id res chain seq x y z
N LEU A 1 -18.60 12.50 -11.53
CA LEU A 1 -17.23 11.98 -11.39
C LEU A 1 -17.25 10.81 -10.42
N ILE A 2 -16.69 9.66 -10.83
CA ILE A 2 -16.33 8.54 -9.97
C ILE A 2 -14.83 8.65 -9.71
N SER A 3 -14.41 8.50 -8.45
CA SER A 3 -12.99 8.50 -8.08
C SER A 3 -12.73 7.35 -7.13
N VAL A 4 -11.89 6.39 -7.52
CA VAL A 4 -11.54 5.20 -6.73
C VAL A 4 -10.03 5.02 -6.79
N MET A 5 -9.40 4.64 -5.68
CA MET A 5 -7.98 4.31 -5.69
C MET A 5 -7.72 3.04 -6.51
N PHE A 6 -6.58 2.98 -7.20
CA PHE A 6 -6.21 1.81 -8.00
C PHE A 6 -5.85 0.61 -7.12
N ALA A 7 -5.13 0.87 -6.05
CA ALA A 7 -4.76 -0.14 -5.07
C ALA A 7 -4.63 0.51 -3.69
N ASN A 8 -5.03 -0.21 -2.66
CA ASN A 8 -4.99 0.31 -1.30
C ASN A 8 -3.56 0.28 -0.74
N ASN A 9 -3.13 1.38 -0.16
CA ASN A 9 -1.78 1.56 0.37
C ASN A 9 -1.49 0.80 1.68
N GLU A 10 -2.51 0.33 2.37
CA GLU A 10 -2.34 -0.42 3.62
C GLU A 10 -2.43 -1.93 3.41
N ILE A 11 -3.54 -2.40 2.86
CA ILE A 11 -3.81 -3.83 2.70
C ILE A 11 -3.38 -4.38 1.34
N GLY A 12 -2.96 -3.51 0.43
CA GLY A 12 -2.41 -3.88 -0.87
C GLY A 12 -3.42 -4.35 -1.92
N THR A 13 -4.70 -4.48 -1.61
CA THR A 13 -5.73 -4.92 -2.56
C THR A 13 -5.76 -4.03 -3.80
N ILE A 14 -5.79 -4.63 -4.96
CA ILE A 14 -5.98 -3.97 -6.25
C ILE A 14 -7.47 -3.97 -6.56
N GLU A 15 -8.01 -2.80 -6.87
CA GLU A 15 -9.43 -2.64 -7.21
C GLU A 15 -9.69 -3.05 -8.67
N PRO A 16 -10.90 -3.47 -9.04
CA PRO A 16 -11.25 -3.87 -10.41
C PRO A 16 -11.45 -2.64 -11.32
N ILE A 17 -10.37 -1.90 -11.55
CA ILE A 17 -10.36 -0.58 -12.20
C ILE A 17 -10.95 -0.61 -13.62
N ALA A 18 -10.63 -1.64 -14.40
CA ALA A 18 -11.16 -1.77 -15.76
C ALA A 18 -12.69 -1.93 -15.76
N GLU A 19 -13.24 -2.71 -14.82
CA GLU A 19 -14.69 -2.91 -14.68
C GLU A 19 -15.36 -1.62 -14.20
N ILE A 20 -14.78 -0.93 -13.20
CA ILE A 20 -15.29 0.35 -12.72
C ILE A 20 -15.25 1.40 -13.82
N GLY A 21 -14.15 1.48 -14.57
CA GLY A 21 -14.01 2.39 -15.72
C GLY A 21 -15.05 2.12 -16.80
N LYS A 22 -15.31 0.85 -17.12
CA LYS A 22 -16.34 0.46 -18.07
C LYS A 22 -17.74 0.90 -17.59
N ILE A 23 -18.08 0.63 -16.34
CA ILE A 23 -19.38 1.04 -15.75
C ILE A 23 -19.52 2.58 -15.80
N ALA A 24 -18.47 3.33 -15.41
CA ALA A 24 -18.48 4.78 -15.47
C ALA A 24 -18.74 5.28 -16.90
N HIS A 25 -18.03 4.72 -17.86
CA HIS A 25 -18.13 5.08 -19.27
C HIS A 25 -19.52 4.76 -19.86
N ASP A 26 -20.07 3.57 -19.55
CA ASP A 26 -21.42 3.16 -19.99
C ASP A 26 -22.50 4.12 -19.47
N HIS A 27 -22.25 4.81 -18.35
CA HIS A 27 -23.15 5.82 -17.78
C HIS A 27 -22.79 7.27 -18.11
N GLY A 28 -21.78 7.50 -18.98
CA GLY A 28 -21.34 8.84 -19.34
C GLY A 28 -20.72 9.64 -18.18
N VAL A 29 -20.18 8.97 -17.17
CA VAL A 29 -19.58 9.56 -15.98
C VAL A 29 -18.05 9.49 -16.11
N LEU A 30 -17.37 10.62 -15.86
CA LEU A 30 -15.90 10.65 -15.83
C LEU A 30 -15.35 9.79 -14.72
N PHE A 31 -14.29 9.04 -15.02
CA PHE A 31 -13.60 8.18 -14.09
C PHE A 31 -12.18 8.65 -13.78
N HIS A 32 -11.89 8.86 -12.50
CA HIS A 32 -10.57 9.16 -11.95
C HIS A 32 -10.10 8.02 -11.08
N THR A 33 -8.83 7.66 -11.18
CA THR A 33 -8.18 6.75 -10.24
C THR A 33 -6.97 7.40 -9.57
N ASP A 34 -6.87 7.23 -8.26
CA ASP A 34 -5.63 7.46 -7.54
C ASP A 34 -4.73 6.22 -7.71
N ALA A 35 -3.75 6.33 -8.61
CA ALA A 35 -2.83 5.25 -8.92
C ALA A 35 -1.47 5.40 -8.20
N VAL A 36 -1.40 6.18 -7.13
CA VAL A 36 -0.14 6.44 -6.39
C VAL A 36 0.57 5.16 -5.98
N GLN A 37 -0.17 4.12 -5.63
CA GLN A 37 0.39 2.82 -5.22
C GLN A 37 0.58 1.83 -6.39
N ALA A 38 -0.08 2.06 -7.53
CA ALA A 38 -0.04 1.17 -8.67
C ALA A 38 0.96 1.62 -9.75
N PHE A 39 1.07 2.94 -9.94
CA PHE A 39 1.93 3.53 -10.97
C PHE A 39 3.39 3.11 -10.80
N GLY A 40 3.94 2.49 -11.86
CA GLY A 40 5.29 1.96 -11.85
C GLY A 40 5.48 0.62 -11.13
N HIS A 41 4.46 0.05 -10.48
CA HIS A 41 4.50 -1.26 -9.82
C HIS A 41 3.75 -2.34 -10.58
N ILE A 42 2.65 -1.97 -11.24
CA ILE A 42 1.84 -2.87 -12.07
C ILE A 42 1.49 -2.20 -13.39
N PRO A 43 1.17 -2.97 -14.45
CA PRO A 43 0.75 -2.40 -15.74
C PRO A 43 -0.52 -1.58 -15.62
N ILE A 44 -0.54 -0.42 -16.27
CA ILE A 44 -1.71 0.45 -16.38
C ILE A 44 -1.85 0.86 -17.83
N ASP A 45 -3.00 0.55 -18.45
CA ASP A 45 -3.40 1.07 -19.74
C ASP A 45 -4.67 1.93 -19.57
N VAL A 46 -4.52 3.23 -19.76
CA VAL A 46 -5.61 4.17 -19.53
C VAL A 46 -6.74 4.07 -20.55
N GLU A 47 -6.45 3.54 -21.76
CA GLU A 47 -7.45 3.34 -22.80
C GLU A 47 -8.24 2.06 -22.55
N GLU A 48 -7.57 0.93 -22.32
CA GLU A 48 -8.21 -0.36 -22.05
C GLU A 48 -9.03 -0.32 -20.74
N MET A 49 -8.53 0.40 -19.73
CA MET A 49 -9.19 0.53 -18.43
C MET A 49 -10.22 1.67 -18.37
N ASN A 50 -10.47 2.39 -19.47
CA ASN A 50 -11.41 3.51 -19.54
C ASN A 50 -11.16 4.59 -18.46
N ILE A 51 -9.90 4.91 -18.19
CA ILE A 51 -9.50 5.92 -17.21
C ILE A 51 -9.47 7.29 -17.86
N ASP A 52 -10.25 8.25 -17.37
CA ASP A 52 -10.25 9.64 -17.86
C ASP A 52 -9.21 10.50 -17.16
N MET A 53 -8.93 10.23 -15.90
CA MET A 53 -7.92 10.93 -15.11
C MET A 53 -7.21 9.96 -14.18
N LEU A 54 -5.90 10.18 -13.99
CA LEU A 54 -5.08 9.36 -13.11
C LEU A 54 -4.09 10.24 -12.36
N SER A 55 -3.99 10.03 -11.05
CA SER A 55 -3.00 10.69 -10.20
C SER A 55 -1.89 9.72 -9.79
N ALA A 56 -0.63 10.19 -9.82
CA ALA A 56 0.53 9.45 -9.33
C ALA A 56 1.54 10.37 -8.64
N SER A 57 2.41 9.79 -7.79
CA SER A 57 3.40 10.52 -7.01
C SER A 57 4.81 9.98 -7.22
N GLY A 58 5.77 10.88 -7.47
CA GLY A 58 7.15 10.51 -7.79
C GLY A 58 7.86 9.72 -6.70
N HIS A 59 7.64 10.06 -5.43
CA HIS A 59 8.32 9.40 -4.31
C HIS A 59 7.91 7.93 -4.11
N LYS A 60 6.84 7.49 -4.73
CA LYS A 60 6.40 6.07 -4.68
C LYS A 60 7.12 5.17 -5.67
N ILE A 61 7.82 5.76 -6.64
CA ILE A 61 8.63 5.06 -7.64
C ILE A 61 10.11 5.47 -7.56
N ASN A 62 10.60 5.77 -6.34
CA ASN A 62 11.97 6.20 -6.06
C ASN A 62 12.37 7.54 -6.74
N GLY A 63 11.39 8.34 -7.14
CA GLY A 63 11.56 9.70 -7.63
C GLY A 63 11.60 10.74 -6.51
N PRO A 64 11.80 12.03 -6.84
CA PRO A 64 11.83 13.09 -5.84
C PRO A 64 10.51 13.25 -5.09
N LYS A 65 10.59 13.67 -3.82
CA LYS A 65 9.42 14.14 -3.05
C LYS A 65 8.95 15.50 -3.61
N GLY A 66 7.67 15.81 -3.40
CA GLY A 66 7.08 17.09 -3.79
C GLY A 66 6.79 17.25 -5.29
N ILE A 67 6.81 16.15 -6.04
CA ILE A 67 6.41 16.09 -7.46
C ILE A 67 5.44 14.93 -7.69
N GLY A 68 4.39 15.16 -8.47
CA GLY A 68 3.45 14.17 -8.95
C GLY A 68 3.05 14.45 -10.39
N VAL A 69 2.28 13.56 -10.94
CA VAL A 69 1.72 13.67 -12.29
C VAL A 69 0.22 13.41 -12.26
N MET A 70 -0.51 14.14 -13.10
CA MET A 70 -1.92 13.90 -13.37
C MET A 70 -2.10 13.65 -14.86
N TYR A 71 -2.53 12.46 -15.23
CA TYR A 71 -3.02 12.18 -16.56
C TYR A 71 -4.44 12.71 -16.70
N ILE A 72 -4.72 13.33 -17.85
CA ILE A 72 -6.06 13.83 -18.19
C ILE A 72 -6.32 13.45 -19.65
N ARG A 73 -7.33 12.62 -19.89
CA ARG A 73 -7.75 12.21 -21.23
C ARG A 73 -8.05 13.42 -22.10
N LYS A 74 -7.70 13.34 -23.38
CA LYS A 74 -8.01 14.40 -24.36
C LYS A 74 -9.53 14.65 -24.41
N GLY A 75 -9.93 15.90 -24.31
CA GLY A 75 -11.34 16.29 -24.27
C GLY A 75 -11.94 16.49 -22.87
N VAL A 76 -11.35 15.90 -21.84
CA VAL A 76 -11.77 16.13 -20.45
C VAL A 76 -11.42 17.54 -20.01
N LYS A 77 -12.40 18.27 -19.51
CA LYS A 77 -12.24 19.66 -19.05
C LYS A 77 -12.14 19.69 -17.53
N ILE A 78 -11.06 20.24 -17.02
CA ILE A 78 -10.86 20.51 -15.59
C ILE A 78 -10.74 22.02 -15.35
N ARG A 79 -11.11 22.47 -14.15
CA ARG A 79 -10.83 23.84 -13.70
C ARG A 79 -9.56 23.85 -12.88
N SER A 80 -8.72 24.87 -13.07
CA SER A 80 -7.54 25.06 -12.24
C SER A 80 -7.98 25.29 -10.80
N PHE A 81 -7.35 24.58 -9.86
CA PHE A 81 -7.49 24.82 -8.43
C PHE A 81 -6.47 25.83 -7.92
N ILE A 82 -5.26 25.84 -8.51
CA ILE A 82 -4.22 26.82 -8.19
C ILE A 82 -4.24 27.89 -9.28
N HIS A 83 -4.64 29.10 -8.91
CA HIS A 83 -4.80 30.22 -9.83
C HIS A 83 -3.51 31.05 -9.94
N GLY A 84 -3.28 31.70 -11.09
CA GLY A 84 -2.13 32.56 -11.36
C GLY A 84 -1.69 32.48 -12.82
N GLY A 85 -0.42 32.20 -13.07
CA GLY A 85 0.17 32.09 -14.43
C GLY A 85 -0.42 30.97 -15.28
N ALA A 86 -0.04 30.93 -16.55
CA ALA A 86 -0.60 30.02 -17.55
C ALA A 86 0.14 28.67 -17.65
N GLN A 87 0.91 28.30 -16.63
CA GLN A 87 1.63 27.03 -16.62
C GLN A 87 0.66 25.84 -16.75
N GLU A 88 1.18 24.69 -17.14
CA GLU A 88 0.40 23.47 -17.37
C GLU A 88 -0.85 23.71 -18.25
N ARG A 89 -0.70 24.56 -19.28
CA ARG A 89 -1.80 24.94 -20.19
C ARG A 89 -3.00 25.55 -19.44
N LYS A 90 -2.73 26.40 -18.43
CA LYS A 90 -3.72 27.04 -17.54
C LYS A 90 -4.43 26.07 -16.60
N ARG A 91 -3.89 24.85 -16.39
CA ARG A 91 -4.50 23.87 -15.49
C ARG A 91 -3.92 23.92 -14.06
N ARG A 92 -2.68 24.43 -13.91
CA ARG A 92 -2.01 24.61 -12.62
C ARG A 92 -0.99 25.74 -12.73
N ALA A 93 -1.21 26.80 -11.99
CA ALA A 93 -0.30 27.94 -11.97
C ALA A 93 0.94 27.69 -11.10
N GLY A 94 1.95 28.50 -11.28
CA GLY A 94 3.24 28.45 -10.58
C GLY A 94 4.37 27.95 -11.46
N THR A 95 5.56 28.45 -11.20
CA THR A 95 6.79 28.09 -11.92
C THR A 95 6.99 26.57 -11.91
N HIS A 96 7.41 26.01 -13.03
CA HIS A 96 7.70 24.58 -13.14
C HIS A 96 8.85 24.17 -12.21
N ASN A 97 8.65 23.13 -11.42
CA ASN A 97 9.72 22.47 -10.69
C ASN A 97 10.52 21.57 -11.65
N VAL A 98 11.37 22.18 -12.48
CA VAL A 98 12.11 21.47 -13.52
C VAL A 98 12.92 20.28 -12.98
N PRO A 99 13.70 20.40 -11.88
CA PRO A 99 14.41 19.25 -11.32
C PRO A 99 13.47 18.12 -10.91
N GLY A 100 12.33 18.42 -10.27
CA GLY A 100 11.33 17.43 -9.90
C GLY A 100 10.69 16.76 -11.13
N ILE A 101 10.38 17.53 -12.18
CA ILE A 101 9.79 17.00 -13.42
C ILE A 101 10.77 16.04 -14.12
N VAL A 102 12.04 16.41 -14.24
CA VAL A 102 13.07 15.52 -14.81
C VAL A 102 13.24 14.27 -13.93
N GLY A 103 13.26 14.45 -12.62
CA GLY A 103 13.40 13.34 -11.67
C GLY A 103 12.26 12.33 -11.74
N ILE A 104 10.98 12.79 -11.77
CA ILE A 104 9.85 11.86 -11.89
C ILE A 104 9.82 11.19 -13.27
N GLY A 105 10.19 11.90 -14.34
CA GLY A 105 10.28 11.33 -15.69
C GLY A 105 11.33 10.21 -15.77
N THR A 106 12.50 10.42 -15.17
CA THR A 106 13.56 9.40 -15.07
C THR A 106 13.10 8.20 -14.22
N ALA A 107 12.50 8.46 -13.06
CA ALA A 107 11.98 7.40 -12.20
C ALA A 107 10.89 6.57 -12.89
N ALA A 108 9.97 7.20 -13.60
CA ALA A 108 8.92 6.51 -14.35
C ALA A 108 9.50 5.64 -15.49
N LYS A 109 10.52 6.13 -16.19
CA LYS A 109 11.23 5.36 -17.22
C LYS A 109 11.86 4.10 -16.61
N LEU A 110 12.66 4.25 -15.55
CA LEU A 110 13.32 3.13 -14.89
C LEU A 110 12.30 2.13 -14.29
N ALA A 111 11.22 2.65 -13.70
CA ALA A 111 10.16 1.82 -13.16
C ALA A 111 9.49 0.96 -14.25
N LYS A 112 9.27 1.52 -15.44
CA LYS A 112 8.70 0.80 -16.58
C LYS A 112 9.66 -0.26 -17.14
N GLU A 113 10.92 0.09 -17.31
CA GLU A 113 11.95 -0.80 -17.88
C GLU A 113 12.16 -2.05 -17.04
N ASN A 114 12.06 -1.95 -15.71
CA ASN A 114 12.31 -3.04 -14.77
C ASN A 114 11.04 -3.64 -14.16
N MET A 115 9.86 -3.23 -14.62
CA MET A 115 8.58 -3.57 -13.94
C MET A 115 8.36 -5.07 -13.84
N GLU A 116 8.51 -5.81 -14.92
CA GLU A 116 8.19 -7.24 -14.98
C GLU A 116 9.11 -8.05 -14.06
N GLU A 117 10.42 -7.87 -14.17
CA GLU A 117 11.41 -8.57 -13.36
C GLU A 117 11.29 -8.22 -11.87
N ARG A 118 11.15 -6.92 -11.57
CA ARG A 118 10.96 -6.44 -10.20
C ARG A 118 9.68 -6.98 -9.58
N SER A 119 8.56 -6.90 -10.28
CA SER A 119 7.28 -7.39 -9.75
C SER A 119 7.29 -8.90 -9.54
N ALA A 120 7.92 -9.67 -10.43
CA ALA A 120 8.06 -11.11 -10.25
C ALA A 120 8.88 -11.46 -9.00
N LYS A 121 9.99 -10.77 -8.78
CA LYS A 121 10.81 -10.93 -7.57
C LYS A 121 10.04 -10.55 -6.30
N GLU A 122 9.40 -9.38 -6.29
CA GLU A 122 8.62 -8.89 -5.14
C GLU A 122 7.46 -9.85 -4.81
N ILE A 123 6.76 -10.39 -5.82
CA ILE A 123 5.70 -11.38 -5.63
C ILE A 123 6.25 -12.65 -4.96
N ALA A 124 7.39 -13.16 -5.43
CA ALA A 124 7.99 -14.36 -4.84
C ALA A 124 8.36 -14.15 -3.36
N LEU A 125 8.99 -13.02 -3.04
CA LEU A 125 9.35 -12.66 -1.67
C LEU A 125 8.10 -12.45 -0.78
N ARG A 126 7.11 -11.73 -1.30
CA ARG A 126 5.84 -11.47 -0.61
C ARG A 126 5.07 -12.75 -0.30
N ASP A 127 4.95 -13.63 -1.29
CA ASP A 127 4.17 -14.84 -1.13
C ASP A 127 4.85 -15.81 -0.15
N HIS A 128 6.19 -15.89 -0.18
CA HIS A 128 6.96 -16.62 0.81
C HIS A 128 6.77 -16.05 2.23
N LEU A 129 6.86 -14.74 2.39
CA LEU A 129 6.58 -14.05 3.65
C LEU A 129 5.17 -14.39 4.17
N ILE A 130 4.15 -14.28 3.31
CA ILE A 130 2.76 -14.54 3.68
C ILE A 130 2.55 -16.00 4.07
N GLU A 131 3.12 -16.94 3.32
CA GLU A 131 3.00 -18.37 3.61
C GLU A 131 3.62 -18.73 4.96
N ARG A 132 4.86 -18.29 5.20
CA ARG A 132 5.55 -18.55 6.46
C ARG A 132 4.81 -17.93 7.65
N VAL A 133 4.42 -16.65 7.56
CA VAL A 133 3.72 -15.96 8.65
C VAL A 133 2.41 -16.66 9.00
N LEU A 134 1.59 -17.02 8.01
CA LEU A 134 0.31 -17.69 8.27
C LEU A 134 0.46 -19.12 8.80
N LYS A 135 1.53 -19.82 8.42
CA LYS A 135 1.81 -21.19 8.86
C LYS A 135 2.43 -21.26 10.25
N GLU A 136 3.35 -20.32 10.55
CA GLU A 136 4.20 -20.42 11.73
C GLU A 136 3.72 -19.58 12.91
N ILE A 137 2.91 -18.54 12.66
CA ILE A 137 2.40 -17.65 13.72
C ILE A 137 0.88 -17.82 13.85
N PRO A 138 0.41 -18.57 14.86
CA PRO A 138 -1.02 -18.81 15.04
C PRO A 138 -1.78 -17.50 15.34
N TYR A 139 -3.10 -17.52 15.16
CA TYR A 139 -3.97 -16.36 15.39
C TYR A 139 -3.56 -15.12 14.60
N THR A 140 -3.07 -15.34 13.38
CA THR A 140 -2.69 -14.31 12.40
C THR A 140 -3.69 -14.28 11.26
N ARG A 141 -4.00 -13.08 10.80
CA ARG A 141 -4.83 -12.85 9.62
C ARG A 141 -4.05 -12.04 8.60
N LEU A 142 -4.08 -12.45 7.32
CA LEU A 142 -3.71 -11.60 6.19
C LEU A 142 -4.87 -10.67 5.87
N ASN A 143 -4.60 -9.37 5.76
CA ASN A 143 -5.56 -8.36 5.34
C ASN A 143 -5.45 -8.10 3.83
N GLY A 144 -6.58 -7.76 3.21
CA GLY A 144 -6.69 -7.57 1.77
C GLY A 144 -6.80 -8.88 0.98
N HIS A 145 -6.95 -8.76 -0.34
CA HIS A 145 -7.11 -9.90 -1.23
C HIS A 145 -5.84 -10.76 -1.27
N ARG A 146 -5.96 -12.07 -1.39
CA ARG A 146 -4.82 -13.00 -1.32
C ARG A 146 -3.91 -12.90 -2.54
N THR A 147 -4.48 -12.74 -3.73
CA THR A 147 -3.80 -12.74 -5.03
C THR A 147 -3.86 -11.38 -5.72
N ASP A 148 -5.04 -10.75 -5.77
CA ASP A 148 -5.24 -9.45 -6.43
C ASP A 148 -4.72 -8.33 -5.50
N ARG A 149 -3.41 -8.29 -5.35
CA ARG A 149 -2.70 -7.36 -4.49
C ARG A 149 -1.40 -6.88 -5.09
N LEU A 150 -0.94 -5.72 -4.63
CA LEU A 150 0.35 -5.15 -5.02
C LEU A 150 1.48 -6.15 -4.82
N PRO A 151 2.47 -6.19 -5.74
CA PRO A 151 3.59 -7.12 -5.68
C PRO A 151 4.36 -7.08 -4.37
N ASN A 152 4.51 -5.89 -3.80
CA ASN A 152 5.41 -5.59 -2.69
C ASN A 152 4.72 -5.42 -1.32
N ASN A 153 3.42 -5.65 -1.20
CA ASN A 153 2.67 -5.36 0.04
C ASN A 153 2.17 -6.62 0.73
N ALA A 154 2.45 -6.74 2.03
CA ALA A 154 1.83 -7.70 2.94
C ALA A 154 1.34 -6.95 4.19
N ASN A 155 0.08 -7.18 4.57
CA ASN A 155 -0.51 -6.58 5.75
C ASN A 155 -1.18 -7.68 6.59
N PHE A 156 -0.81 -7.74 7.87
CA PHE A 156 -1.28 -8.74 8.81
C PHE A 156 -1.94 -8.10 10.02
N CYS A 157 -2.83 -8.83 10.68
CA CYS A 157 -3.22 -8.57 12.06
C CYS A 157 -2.85 -9.79 12.91
N PHE A 158 -2.17 -9.52 14.04
CA PHE A 158 -1.81 -10.51 15.06
C PHE A 158 -2.69 -10.28 16.28
N ARG A 159 -3.49 -11.29 16.65
CA ARG A 159 -4.40 -11.16 17.79
C ARG A 159 -3.63 -11.11 19.11
N PHE A 160 -4.22 -10.39 20.09
CA PHE A 160 -3.78 -10.28 21.48
C PHE A 160 -2.51 -9.45 21.72
N ILE A 161 -2.14 -8.61 20.77
CA ILE A 161 -0.98 -7.71 20.89
C ILE A 161 -1.31 -6.32 20.32
N GLU A 162 -0.47 -5.35 20.64
CA GLU A 162 -0.50 -4.00 20.09
C GLU A 162 0.59 -3.80 19.04
N GLY A 163 0.22 -3.13 17.94
CA GLY A 163 1.11 -2.87 16.83
C GLY A 163 2.31 -1.99 17.20
N GLU A 164 2.15 -1.00 18.06
CA GLU A 164 3.24 -0.10 18.46
C GLU A 164 4.36 -0.85 19.18
N SER A 165 4.02 -1.69 20.17
CA SER A 165 4.99 -2.53 20.88
C SER A 165 5.74 -3.47 19.93
N MET A 166 5.04 -4.01 18.92
CA MET A 166 5.64 -4.84 17.88
C MET A 166 6.62 -4.04 17.01
N LEU A 167 6.27 -2.82 16.58
CA LEU A 167 7.14 -1.96 15.78
C LEU A 167 8.43 -1.61 16.52
N ILE A 168 8.37 -1.32 17.82
CA ILE A 168 9.55 -1.02 18.65
C ILE A 168 10.50 -2.23 18.68
N LEU A 169 9.97 -3.44 18.86
CA LEU A 169 10.80 -4.65 18.90
C LEU A 169 11.35 -5.03 17.51
N LEU A 170 10.61 -4.77 16.44
CA LEU A 170 11.10 -4.94 15.07
C LEU A 170 12.24 -3.96 14.77
N ASP A 171 12.12 -2.69 15.19
CA ASP A 171 13.18 -1.68 15.03
C ASP A 171 14.47 -2.11 15.74
N GLN A 172 14.38 -2.66 16.97
CA GLN A 172 15.53 -3.22 17.68
C GLN A 172 16.17 -4.41 16.96
N ALA A 173 15.39 -5.14 16.16
CA ALA A 173 15.89 -6.22 15.29
C ALA A 173 16.38 -5.73 13.92
N GLY A 174 16.38 -4.40 13.66
CA GLY A 174 16.78 -3.80 12.39
C GLY A 174 15.74 -3.96 11.28
N ILE A 175 14.47 -4.23 11.62
CA ILE A 175 13.38 -4.44 10.67
C ILE A 175 12.44 -3.25 10.67
N CYS A 176 12.28 -2.60 9.51
CA CYS A 176 11.33 -1.51 9.34
C CYS A 176 9.93 -2.06 9.00
N GLY A 177 8.94 -1.68 9.79
CA GLY A 177 7.51 -1.97 9.57
C GLY A 177 6.64 -0.75 9.80
N SER A 178 5.34 -0.89 9.59
CA SER A 178 4.35 0.14 9.89
C SER A 178 3.06 -0.50 10.40
N SER A 179 2.39 0.16 11.35
CA SER A 179 1.02 -0.18 11.74
C SER A 179 0.06 0.74 11.00
N GLY A 180 -0.74 0.22 10.07
CA GLY A 180 -1.67 1.01 9.28
C GLY A 180 -0.99 1.96 8.28
N SER A 181 -1.55 3.17 8.08
CA SER A 181 -0.97 4.20 7.22
C SER A 181 0.18 4.92 7.92
N ALA A 182 1.34 4.99 7.28
CA ALA A 182 2.48 5.76 7.78
C ALA A 182 2.17 7.27 7.93
N CYS A 183 1.14 7.78 7.23
CA CYS A 183 0.73 9.17 7.28
C CYS A 183 -0.13 9.50 8.52
N THR A 184 -0.71 8.52 9.18
CA THR A 184 -1.57 8.65 10.36
C THR A 184 -0.94 8.07 11.63
N SER A 185 0.34 7.75 11.60
CA SER A 185 1.09 7.09 12.68
C SER A 185 1.20 7.91 14.00
N GLY A 186 0.57 9.07 14.10
CA GLY A 186 0.43 9.84 15.35
C GLY A 186 -0.90 9.61 16.10
N SER A 187 -1.80 8.78 15.58
CA SER A 187 -3.08 8.43 16.22
C SER A 187 -3.00 7.08 16.90
N LEU A 188 -3.46 7.00 18.14
CA LEU A 188 -3.66 5.74 18.88
C LEU A 188 -4.85 4.94 18.32
N ASP A 189 -5.62 5.49 17.40
CA ASP A 189 -6.76 4.83 16.80
C ASP A 189 -6.32 3.78 15.77
N PRO A 190 -7.01 2.64 15.68
CA PRO A 190 -6.74 1.65 14.66
C PRO A 190 -7.04 2.20 13.26
N SER A 191 -6.38 1.62 12.25
CA SER A 191 -6.58 2.02 10.85
C SER A 191 -8.06 2.03 10.45
N HIS A 192 -8.52 3.16 9.92
CA HIS A 192 -9.86 3.29 9.35
C HIS A 192 -10.10 2.32 8.18
N VAL A 193 -9.05 1.92 7.44
CA VAL A 193 -9.13 0.92 6.38
C VAL A 193 -9.46 -0.44 6.96
N LEU A 194 -8.79 -0.85 8.05
CA LEU A 194 -9.05 -2.13 8.71
C LEU A 194 -10.45 -2.17 9.32
N LEU A 195 -10.91 -1.07 9.90
CA LEU A 195 -12.29 -0.94 10.39
C LEU A 195 -13.31 -1.02 9.24
N ALA A 196 -13.03 -0.36 8.11
CA ALA A 196 -13.91 -0.36 6.93
C ALA A 196 -14.08 -1.75 6.29
N ILE A 197 -13.05 -2.62 6.39
CA ILE A 197 -13.15 -4.02 5.95
C ILE A 197 -13.74 -4.95 7.03
N GLY A 198 -14.33 -4.40 8.09
CA GLY A 198 -15.10 -5.10 9.10
C GLY A 198 -14.29 -5.70 10.25
N LEU A 199 -13.04 -5.27 10.46
CA LEU A 199 -12.27 -5.74 11.62
C LEU A 199 -12.70 -4.98 12.87
N PRO A 200 -12.90 -5.68 14.00
CA PRO A 200 -13.09 -5.01 15.29
C PRO A 200 -11.80 -4.30 15.73
N HIS A 201 -11.95 -3.25 16.54
CA HIS A 201 -10.83 -2.45 17.06
C HIS A 201 -9.71 -3.30 17.65
N GLU A 202 -10.06 -4.26 18.50
CA GLU A 202 -9.12 -5.18 19.16
C GLU A 202 -8.19 -5.93 18.18
N ILE A 203 -8.71 -6.34 17.03
CA ILE A 203 -7.92 -7.03 16.00
C ILE A 203 -7.12 -6.04 15.17
N ALA A 204 -7.72 -4.90 14.82
CA ALA A 204 -7.09 -3.88 14.00
C ALA A 204 -5.87 -3.22 14.68
N HIS A 205 -5.85 -3.15 16.01
CA HIS A 205 -4.70 -2.66 16.78
C HIS A 205 -3.44 -3.51 16.61
N GLY A 206 -3.56 -4.82 16.41
CA GLY A 206 -2.44 -5.74 16.18
C GLY A 206 -1.94 -5.76 14.74
N SER A 207 -2.12 -4.68 13.98
CA SER A 207 -1.77 -4.64 12.56
C SER A 207 -0.29 -4.38 12.32
N LEU A 208 0.26 -5.04 11.29
CA LEU A 208 1.60 -4.81 10.75
C LEU A 208 1.54 -4.81 9.23
N ARG A 209 2.05 -3.74 8.62
CA ARG A 209 2.32 -3.68 7.19
C ARG A 209 3.81 -3.80 6.93
N LEU A 210 4.19 -4.75 6.10
CA LEU A 210 5.52 -4.93 5.55
C LEU A 210 5.47 -4.63 4.04
N THR A 211 6.34 -3.74 3.60
CA THR A 211 6.45 -3.33 2.19
C THR A 211 7.85 -3.67 1.69
N LEU A 212 7.91 -4.47 0.65
CA LEU A 212 9.14 -4.99 0.07
C LEU A 212 9.63 -4.12 -1.09
N SER A 213 10.87 -4.37 -1.50
CA SER A 213 11.47 -3.80 -2.71
C SER A 213 12.31 -4.85 -3.43
N GLU A 214 12.72 -4.53 -4.65
CA GLU A 214 13.65 -5.37 -5.43
C GLU A 214 15.00 -5.61 -4.75
N LYS A 215 15.33 -4.82 -3.72
CA LYS A 215 16.59 -4.96 -2.97
C LYS A 215 16.54 -6.02 -1.88
N ASN A 216 15.35 -6.40 -1.46
CA ASN A 216 15.21 -7.43 -0.45
C ASN A 216 15.61 -8.82 -0.98
N THR A 217 16.07 -9.68 -0.07
CA THR A 217 16.46 -11.05 -0.36
C THR A 217 15.58 -12.05 0.38
N MET A 218 15.64 -13.31 -0.02
CA MET A 218 14.88 -14.39 0.64
C MET A 218 15.35 -14.59 2.08
N GLU A 219 16.66 -14.46 2.32
CA GLU A 219 17.28 -14.57 3.64
C GLU A 219 16.78 -13.47 4.59
N GLU A 220 16.58 -12.24 4.07
CA GLU A 220 15.99 -11.15 4.86
C GLU A 220 14.53 -11.41 5.20
N ILE A 221 13.77 -12.03 4.29
CA ILE A 221 12.39 -12.45 4.56
C ILE A 221 12.37 -13.54 5.64
N ASP A 222 13.24 -14.54 5.52
CA ASP A 222 13.33 -15.62 6.52
C ASP A 222 13.71 -15.07 7.90
N TYR A 223 14.71 -14.20 7.96
CA TYR A 223 15.10 -13.50 9.19
C TYR A 223 13.93 -12.70 9.78
N THR A 224 13.20 -11.97 8.93
CA THR A 224 12.04 -11.16 9.37
C THR A 224 10.96 -12.03 10.01
N VAL A 225 10.66 -13.18 9.42
CA VAL A 225 9.64 -14.10 9.97
C VAL A 225 10.11 -14.72 11.29
N ASP A 226 11.37 -15.12 11.38
CA ASP A 226 11.95 -15.72 12.59
C ASP A 226 11.94 -14.74 13.78
N GLU A 227 12.33 -13.48 13.53
CA GLU A 227 12.27 -12.42 14.56
C GLU A 227 10.82 -12.06 14.91
N LEU A 228 9.94 -11.94 13.92
CA LEU A 228 8.53 -11.65 14.14
C LEU A 228 7.86 -12.71 15.02
N LYS A 229 8.19 -13.99 14.81
CA LYS A 229 7.70 -15.09 15.63
C LYS A 229 8.10 -14.93 17.11
N LYS A 230 9.38 -14.66 17.38
CA LYS A 230 9.88 -14.42 18.75
C LYS A 230 9.21 -13.20 19.39
N ILE A 231 9.06 -12.12 18.65
CA ILE A 231 8.40 -10.89 19.10
C ILE A 231 6.95 -11.16 19.47
N ILE A 232 6.19 -11.84 18.61
CA ILE A 232 4.79 -12.16 18.85
C ILE A 232 4.63 -13.08 20.07
N GLU A 233 5.45 -14.11 20.21
CA GLU A 233 5.45 -15.00 21.37
C GLU A 233 5.70 -14.23 22.67
N ARG A 234 6.70 -13.33 22.68
CA ARG A 234 7.03 -12.48 23.82
C ARG A 234 5.87 -11.56 24.20
N LEU A 235 5.28 -10.86 23.23
CA LEU A 235 4.19 -9.91 23.47
C LEU A 235 2.92 -10.63 23.97
N ARG A 236 2.58 -11.79 23.39
CA ARG A 236 1.47 -12.62 23.87
C ARG A 236 1.70 -13.14 25.28
N GLY A 237 2.94 -13.51 25.64
CA GLY A 237 3.29 -13.93 27.00
C GLY A 237 3.07 -12.84 28.06
N MET A 238 3.00 -11.58 27.66
CA MET A 238 2.72 -10.44 28.54
C MET A 238 1.26 -9.95 28.44
N SER A 239 0.44 -10.55 27.55
CA SER A 239 -0.93 -10.11 27.29
C SER A 239 -1.96 -10.82 28.17
N PRO A 240 -2.67 -10.12 29.09
CA PRO A 240 -3.76 -10.73 29.86
C PRO A 240 -4.88 -11.29 28.97
N LEU A 241 -5.15 -10.67 27.84
CA LEU A 241 -6.16 -11.14 26.88
C LEU A 241 -5.79 -12.50 26.27
N TYR A 242 -4.51 -12.73 26.02
CA TYR A 242 -4.03 -14.03 25.55
C TYR A 242 -4.11 -15.10 26.61
N GLU A 243 -3.73 -14.77 27.85
CA GLU A 243 -3.82 -15.67 29.01
C GLU A 243 -5.26 -16.14 29.24
N ASP A 244 -6.22 -15.20 29.23
CA ASP A 244 -7.66 -15.50 29.37
C ASP A 244 -8.19 -16.37 28.24
N PHE A 245 -7.74 -16.10 27.02
CA PHE A 245 -8.11 -16.90 25.85
C PHE A 245 -7.63 -18.34 25.98
N VAL A 246 -6.37 -18.56 26.33
CA VAL A 246 -5.79 -19.91 26.54
C VAL A 246 -6.50 -20.67 27.66
N LYS A 247 -6.80 -20.00 28.79
CA LYS A 247 -7.56 -20.60 29.90
C LYS A 247 -8.97 -21.07 29.48
N LYS A 248 -9.60 -20.36 28.57
CA LYS A 248 -10.93 -20.72 28.02
C LYS A 248 -10.89 -21.90 27.05
N GLN A 249 -9.80 -22.09 26.32
CA GLN A 249 -9.64 -23.23 25.42
C GLN A 249 -9.33 -24.53 26.11
N ASN A 250 -8.77 -24.47 27.33
CA ASN A 250 -8.39 -25.63 28.13
C ASN A 250 -9.50 -26.10 29.14
N LYS A 251 -10.65 -25.45 29.03
CA LYS A 251 -11.89 -25.84 29.74
C LYS A 251 -12.87 -26.53 28.81
#